data_36075d2175922535694335ceab31c963
#
_entry.id   36075d2175922535694335ceab31c963
#
_cell.length_a   1.000
_cell.length_b   1.000
_cell.length_c   1.000
_cell.angle_alpha   90.00
_cell.angle_beta   90.00
_cell.angle_gamma   90.00
#
_symmetry.space_group_name_H-M   'P 1'
#
loop_
_entity.id
_entity.type
_entity.pdbx_description
1 polymer ?
#
loop_
_entity_poly.entity_id
_entity_poly.type
_entity_poly.pdbx_seq_one_letter_code
_entity_poly.pdbx_strand_id
1 'polypeptide(L)'
;MSQAGLNGVTLGVLADQAGMSKSGLFAHFRSKEEVQIGLLEYTAKVGAERIIEPAMKAPAGLPRLQVLITHWFGWTKRAGLPGGCPVAAAMFELDDMEGPVRDWVLEQEEKWRAFLKRLVEEAIEGGHLRKDLDAEQFVWELTGIYLAHHAAYRFVRSPDAHRRASIAIEALLERASRPTNKTIGRRLARQKLSIGKFGK
;
A
#
# COMPACT_ATOMS: atom_id res chain seq x y z
N MET A 1 1.90 -13.51 -10.72
CA MET A 1 1.60 -12.10 -10.48
C MET A 1 2.66 -11.37 -9.67
N SER A 2 3.04 -11.78 -8.46
CA SER A 2 4.02 -11.03 -7.62
C SER A 2 5.42 -10.81 -8.23
N GLN A 3 5.85 -11.62 -9.19
CA GLN A 3 7.12 -11.47 -9.93
C GLN A 3 6.93 -10.86 -11.32
N ALA A 4 5.91 -11.30 -12.03
CA ALA A 4 5.72 -10.98 -13.45
C ALA A 4 4.68 -9.88 -13.70
N GLY A 5 4.11 -9.30 -12.63
CA GLY A 5 3.02 -8.34 -12.74
C GLY A 5 1.69 -8.97 -13.21
N LEU A 6 0.69 -8.13 -13.40
CA LEU A 6 -0.62 -8.53 -13.93
C LEU A 6 -0.53 -8.93 -15.41
N ASN A 7 0.27 -8.22 -16.19
CA ASN A 7 0.43 -8.51 -17.61
C ASN A 7 1.13 -9.84 -17.87
N GLY A 8 1.97 -10.30 -16.96
CA GLY A 8 2.60 -11.61 -17.02
C GLY A 8 1.67 -12.78 -16.67
N VAL A 9 0.48 -12.50 -16.19
CA VAL A 9 -0.56 -13.52 -15.95
C VAL A 9 -1.29 -13.81 -17.25
N THR A 10 -1.02 -15.00 -17.80
CA THR A 10 -1.75 -15.51 -18.96
C THR A 10 -2.53 -16.76 -18.58
N LEU A 11 -3.63 -17.00 -19.28
CA LEU A 11 -4.46 -18.20 -19.08
C LEU A 11 -3.65 -19.49 -19.32
N GLY A 12 -2.66 -19.45 -20.23
CA GLY A 12 -1.77 -20.59 -20.48
C GLY A 12 -0.89 -20.89 -19.27
N VAL A 13 -0.20 -19.88 -18.74
CA VAL A 13 0.67 -20.03 -17.56
C VAL A 13 -0.14 -20.51 -16.35
N LEU A 14 -1.36 -20.01 -16.16
CA LEU A 14 -2.21 -20.45 -15.05
C LEU A 14 -2.70 -21.89 -15.24
N ALA A 15 -3.12 -22.26 -16.43
CA ALA A 15 -3.56 -23.64 -16.73
C ALA A 15 -2.41 -24.64 -16.47
N ASP A 16 -1.20 -24.32 -16.93
CA ASP A 16 -0.01 -25.15 -16.70
C ASP A 16 0.31 -25.28 -15.21
N GLN A 17 0.26 -24.17 -14.45
CA GLN A 17 0.52 -24.18 -13.01
C GLN A 17 -0.56 -24.89 -12.19
N ALA A 18 -1.81 -24.83 -12.66
CA ALA A 18 -2.96 -25.50 -12.02
C ALA A 18 -3.09 -26.97 -12.42
N GLY A 19 -2.28 -27.46 -13.35
CA GLY A 19 -2.42 -28.80 -13.91
C GLY A 19 -3.74 -28.99 -14.69
N MET A 20 -4.29 -27.92 -15.24
CA MET A 20 -5.57 -27.89 -15.96
C MET A 20 -5.34 -27.68 -17.46
N SER A 21 -6.31 -28.14 -18.28
CA SER A 21 -6.35 -27.71 -19.68
C SER A 21 -6.78 -26.23 -19.79
N LYS A 22 -6.36 -25.55 -20.84
CA LYS A 22 -6.83 -24.17 -21.12
C LYS A 22 -8.35 -24.09 -21.18
N SER A 23 -9.01 -25.07 -21.82
CA SER A 23 -10.47 -25.13 -21.90
C SER A 23 -11.11 -25.34 -20.51
N GLY A 24 -10.49 -26.15 -19.65
CA GLY A 24 -10.93 -26.32 -18.26
C GLY A 24 -10.86 -25.02 -17.47
N LEU A 25 -9.78 -24.24 -17.65
CA LEU A 25 -9.66 -22.93 -17.00
C LEU A 25 -10.72 -21.93 -17.53
N PHE A 26 -10.95 -21.90 -18.85
CA PHE A 26 -11.99 -21.06 -19.45
C PHE A 26 -13.43 -21.42 -19.03
N ALA A 27 -13.68 -22.64 -18.56
CA ALA A 27 -14.97 -22.98 -17.96
C ALA A 27 -15.23 -22.25 -16.62
N HIS A 28 -14.18 -21.81 -15.94
CA HIS A 28 -14.25 -21.10 -14.66
C HIS A 28 -14.13 -19.59 -14.81
N PHE A 29 -13.41 -19.10 -15.82
CA PHE A 29 -13.15 -17.68 -16.04
C PHE A 29 -13.48 -17.29 -17.48
N ARG A 30 -14.35 -16.31 -17.64
CA ARG A 30 -14.84 -15.87 -18.96
C ARG A 30 -13.85 -14.97 -19.70
N SER A 31 -12.95 -14.32 -18.96
CA SER A 31 -11.99 -13.39 -19.53
C SER A 31 -10.66 -13.39 -18.75
N LYS A 32 -9.65 -12.75 -19.34
CA LYS A 32 -8.36 -12.50 -18.66
C LYS A 32 -8.54 -11.58 -17.45
N GLU A 33 -9.41 -10.59 -17.58
CA GLU A 33 -9.72 -9.63 -16.52
C GLU A 33 -10.33 -10.32 -15.29
N GLU A 34 -11.27 -11.26 -15.47
CA GLU A 34 -11.83 -12.06 -14.37
C GLU A 34 -10.75 -12.83 -13.61
N VAL A 35 -9.80 -13.41 -14.33
CA VAL A 35 -8.65 -14.09 -13.70
C VAL A 35 -7.78 -13.11 -12.92
N GLN A 36 -7.49 -11.96 -13.51
CA GLN A 36 -6.67 -10.93 -12.85
C GLN A 36 -7.35 -10.42 -11.58
N ILE A 37 -8.64 -10.13 -11.63
CA ILE A 37 -9.43 -9.71 -10.46
C ILE A 37 -9.44 -10.81 -9.40
N GLY A 38 -9.73 -12.08 -9.76
CA GLY A 38 -9.71 -13.18 -8.79
C GLY A 38 -8.36 -13.37 -8.10
N LEU A 39 -7.24 -13.16 -8.81
CA LEU A 39 -5.90 -13.18 -8.22
C LEU A 39 -5.64 -11.98 -7.30
N LEU A 40 -6.15 -10.81 -7.64
CA LEU A 40 -6.06 -9.61 -6.81
C LEU A 40 -6.93 -9.77 -5.55
N GLU A 41 -8.14 -10.31 -5.66
CA GLU A 41 -9.01 -10.63 -4.52
C GLU A 41 -8.34 -11.60 -3.55
N TYR A 42 -7.78 -12.69 -4.08
CA TYR A 42 -7.01 -13.62 -3.24
C TYR A 42 -5.83 -12.92 -2.56
N THR A 43 -5.12 -12.05 -3.28
CA THR A 43 -4.01 -11.25 -2.74
C THR A 43 -4.48 -10.32 -1.64
N ALA A 44 -5.62 -9.65 -1.83
CA ALA A 44 -6.21 -8.77 -0.81
C ALA A 44 -6.61 -9.55 0.44
N LYS A 45 -7.20 -10.76 0.28
CA LYS A 45 -7.51 -11.65 1.40
C LYS A 45 -6.26 -12.03 2.20
N VAL A 46 -5.20 -12.49 1.53
CA VAL A 46 -3.91 -12.80 2.19
C VAL A 46 -3.32 -11.56 2.86
N GLY A 47 -3.42 -10.39 2.21
CA GLY A 47 -3.02 -9.11 2.79
C GLY A 47 -3.78 -8.80 4.08
N ALA A 48 -5.10 -8.97 4.09
CA ALA A 48 -5.93 -8.77 5.28
C ALA A 48 -5.49 -9.68 6.44
N GLU A 49 -5.28 -10.96 6.19
CA GLU A 49 -4.80 -11.94 7.18
C GLU A 49 -3.39 -11.60 7.73
N ARG A 50 -2.50 -11.06 6.89
CA ARG A 50 -1.10 -10.82 7.28
C ARG A 50 -0.84 -9.41 7.81
N ILE A 51 -1.71 -8.44 7.51
CA ILE A 51 -1.53 -7.04 7.87
C ILE A 51 -2.62 -6.57 8.85
N ILE A 52 -3.90 -6.76 8.47
CA ILE A 52 -5.02 -6.17 9.20
C ILE A 52 -5.32 -6.96 10.47
N GLU A 53 -5.47 -8.29 10.37
CA GLU A 53 -5.83 -9.10 11.53
C GLU A 53 -4.86 -8.97 12.73
N PRO A 54 -3.52 -8.99 12.54
CA PRO A 54 -2.60 -8.74 13.64
C PRO A 54 -2.76 -7.34 14.25
N ALA A 55 -2.99 -6.33 13.41
CA ALA A 55 -3.18 -4.96 13.88
C ALA A 55 -4.45 -4.81 14.71
N MET A 56 -5.54 -5.44 14.29
CA MET A 56 -6.83 -5.36 15.01
C MET A 56 -6.81 -6.05 16.37
N LYS A 57 -5.84 -6.92 16.66
CA LYS A 57 -5.61 -7.52 17.96
C LYS A 57 -4.87 -6.60 18.93
N ALA A 58 -4.20 -5.56 18.42
CA ALA A 58 -3.50 -4.57 19.22
C ALA A 58 -4.48 -3.54 19.81
N PRO A 59 -4.15 -2.90 20.97
CA PRO A 59 -4.95 -1.81 21.52
C PRO A 59 -5.17 -0.69 20.50
N ALA A 60 -6.34 -0.06 20.52
CA ALA A 60 -6.69 1.04 19.62
C ALA A 60 -5.70 2.21 19.73
N GLY A 61 -5.62 3.02 18.68
CA GLY A 61 -4.75 4.17 18.56
C GLY A 61 -3.35 3.83 18.08
N LEU A 62 -2.32 4.53 18.59
CA LEU A 62 -0.94 4.39 18.11
C LEU A 62 -0.39 2.96 18.16
N PRO A 63 -0.63 2.13 19.18
CA PRO A 63 -0.16 0.75 19.19
C PRO A 63 -0.67 -0.05 17.99
N ARG A 64 -1.97 0.07 17.67
CA ARG A 64 -2.59 -0.57 16.51
C ARG A 64 -1.98 -0.09 15.19
N LEU A 65 -1.82 1.21 15.04
CA LEU A 65 -1.21 1.81 13.85
C LEU A 65 0.25 1.33 13.66
N GLN A 66 1.04 1.26 14.73
CA GLN A 66 2.41 0.74 14.67
C GLN A 66 2.48 -0.73 14.29
N VAL A 67 1.60 -1.57 14.83
CA VAL A 67 1.51 -2.99 14.45
C VAL A 67 1.13 -3.11 12.98
N LEU A 68 0.14 -2.33 12.51
CA LEU A 68 -0.24 -2.32 11.10
C LEU A 68 0.95 -1.97 10.19
N ILE A 69 1.64 -0.87 10.47
CA ILE A 69 2.80 -0.44 9.67
C ILE A 69 3.87 -1.53 9.65
N THR A 70 4.19 -2.12 10.81
CA THR A 70 5.18 -3.21 10.92
C THR A 70 4.78 -4.42 10.09
N HIS A 71 3.49 -4.77 10.08
CA HIS A 71 2.98 -5.91 9.32
C HIS A 71 2.83 -5.58 7.82
N TRP A 72 2.55 -4.34 7.47
CA TRP A 72 2.45 -3.92 6.07
C TRP A 72 3.82 -3.94 5.38
N PHE A 73 4.85 -3.37 6.00
CA PHE A 73 6.21 -3.46 5.45
C PHE A 73 6.74 -4.88 5.56
N GLY A 74 7.11 -5.47 4.40
CA GLY A 74 7.60 -6.86 4.31
C GLY A 74 6.50 -7.95 4.38
N TRP A 75 5.21 -7.61 4.23
CA TRP A 75 4.12 -8.58 4.26
C TRP A 75 4.24 -9.65 3.17
N THR A 76 4.71 -9.29 1.99
CA THR A 76 4.87 -10.21 0.86
C THR A 76 5.83 -11.36 1.19
N LYS A 77 6.93 -11.05 1.87
CA LYS A 77 7.87 -12.07 2.35
C LYS A 77 7.21 -12.98 3.40
N ARG A 78 6.47 -12.41 4.34
CA ARG A 78 5.73 -13.19 5.37
C ARG A 78 4.59 -14.03 4.77
N ALA A 79 4.03 -13.60 3.66
CA ALA A 79 3.02 -14.35 2.90
C ALA A 79 3.65 -15.40 1.95
N GLY A 80 4.98 -15.55 1.92
CA GLY A 80 5.65 -16.48 1.02
C GLY A 80 5.60 -16.07 -0.45
N LEU A 81 5.28 -14.81 -0.76
CA LEU A 81 5.27 -14.34 -2.14
C LEU A 81 6.71 -14.16 -2.64
N PRO A 82 7.09 -14.76 -3.77
CA PRO A 82 8.44 -14.66 -4.30
C PRO A 82 8.77 -13.27 -4.86
N GLY A 83 7.74 -12.44 -5.06
CA GLY A 83 7.84 -11.11 -5.63
C GLY A 83 7.47 -9.98 -4.67
N GLY A 84 7.14 -8.82 -5.26
CA GLY A 84 6.64 -7.64 -4.56
C GLY A 84 5.16 -7.68 -4.26
N CYS A 85 4.63 -6.58 -3.73
CA CYS A 85 3.21 -6.38 -3.54
C CYS A 85 2.50 -6.30 -4.91
N PRO A 86 1.59 -7.24 -5.22
CA PRO A 86 0.91 -7.22 -6.51
C PRO A 86 0.02 -6.00 -6.72
N VAL A 87 -0.61 -5.48 -5.65
CA VAL A 87 -1.46 -4.29 -5.72
C VAL A 87 -0.61 -3.05 -6.02
N ALA A 88 0.54 -2.88 -5.32
CA ALA A 88 1.41 -1.75 -5.60
C ALA A 88 2.00 -1.80 -7.02
N ALA A 89 2.30 -3.00 -7.54
CA ALA A 89 2.74 -3.15 -8.93
C ALA A 89 1.60 -2.82 -9.90
N ALA A 90 0.39 -3.30 -9.63
CA ALA A 90 -0.78 -3.06 -10.48
C ALA A 90 -1.13 -1.58 -10.63
N MET A 91 -0.92 -0.76 -9.59
CA MET A 91 -1.14 0.69 -9.67
C MET A 91 -0.31 1.35 -10.77
N PHE A 92 0.95 0.92 -10.96
CA PHE A 92 1.83 1.45 -12.01
C PHE A 92 1.65 0.76 -13.36
N GLU A 93 1.17 -0.49 -13.38
CA GLU A 93 0.87 -1.19 -14.63
C GLU A 93 -0.42 -0.69 -15.30
N LEU A 94 -1.33 -0.12 -14.50
CA LEU A 94 -2.68 0.25 -14.92
C LEU A 94 -2.94 1.77 -14.87
N ASP A 95 -1.92 2.60 -14.61
CA ASP A 95 -2.07 4.05 -14.41
C ASP A 95 -2.68 4.76 -15.62
N ASP A 96 -2.30 4.37 -16.84
CA ASP A 96 -2.82 4.92 -18.11
C ASP A 96 -3.88 4.01 -18.77
N MET A 97 -4.40 2.99 -18.06
CA MET A 97 -5.38 2.05 -18.60
C MET A 97 -6.79 2.35 -18.07
N GLU A 98 -7.79 1.88 -18.81
CA GLU A 98 -9.18 1.85 -18.39
C GLU A 98 -9.67 0.40 -18.29
N GLY A 99 -10.75 0.18 -17.55
CA GLY A 99 -11.43 -1.11 -17.50
C GLY A 99 -11.53 -1.72 -16.10
N PRO A 100 -12.20 -2.87 -15.99
CA PRO A 100 -12.66 -3.42 -14.72
C PRO A 100 -11.52 -3.78 -13.75
N VAL A 101 -10.34 -4.12 -14.24
CA VAL A 101 -9.19 -4.45 -13.38
C VAL A 101 -8.65 -3.19 -12.72
N ARG A 102 -8.52 -2.10 -13.48
CA ARG A 102 -8.11 -0.80 -12.96
C ARG A 102 -9.11 -0.27 -11.95
N ASP A 103 -10.39 -0.35 -12.27
CA ASP A 103 -11.45 0.13 -11.39
C ASP A 103 -11.45 -0.65 -10.07
N TRP A 104 -11.26 -1.95 -10.13
CA TRP A 104 -11.11 -2.77 -8.93
C TRP A 104 -9.89 -2.35 -8.09
N VAL A 105 -8.72 -2.15 -8.72
CA VAL A 105 -7.50 -1.71 -8.01
C VAL A 105 -7.69 -0.34 -7.37
N LEU A 106 -8.31 0.59 -8.08
CA LEU A 106 -8.64 1.92 -7.55
C LEU A 106 -9.54 1.83 -6.33
N GLU A 107 -10.63 1.05 -6.40
CA GLU A 107 -11.55 0.86 -5.29
C GLU A 107 -10.85 0.26 -4.05
N GLN A 108 -9.96 -0.70 -4.23
CA GLN A 108 -9.20 -1.27 -3.11
C GLN A 108 -8.21 -0.27 -2.51
N GLU A 109 -7.56 0.55 -3.33
CA GLU A 109 -6.64 1.59 -2.85
C GLU A 109 -7.40 2.67 -2.05
N GLU A 110 -8.57 3.08 -2.51
CA GLU A 110 -9.44 4.02 -1.78
C GLU A 110 -9.87 3.45 -0.42
N LYS A 111 -10.32 2.18 -0.39
CA LYS A 111 -10.68 1.47 0.86
C LYS A 111 -9.49 1.37 1.81
N TRP A 112 -8.31 1.08 1.27
CA TRP A 112 -7.10 0.97 2.06
C TRP A 112 -6.70 2.31 2.69
N ARG A 113 -6.73 3.40 1.91
CA ARG A 113 -6.44 4.76 2.41
C ARG A 113 -7.46 5.19 3.46
N ALA A 114 -8.74 4.94 3.23
CA ALA A 114 -9.79 5.23 4.20
C ALA A 114 -9.60 4.44 5.51
N PHE A 115 -9.17 3.18 5.42
CA PHE A 115 -8.86 2.37 6.59
C PHE A 115 -7.64 2.91 7.35
N LEU A 116 -6.55 3.27 6.67
CA LEU A 116 -5.39 3.89 7.30
C LEU A 116 -5.76 5.20 8.00
N LYS A 117 -6.56 6.05 7.34
CA LYS A 117 -7.03 7.31 7.89
C LYS A 117 -7.78 7.10 9.22
N ARG A 118 -8.70 6.14 9.27
CA ARG A 118 -9.42 5.81 10.53
C ARG A 118 -8.46 5.41 11.66
N LEU A 119 -7.42 4.63 11.38
CA LEU A 119 -6.44 4.26 12.41
C LEU A 119 -5.62 5.46 12.91
N VAL A 120 -5.34 6.42 12.03
CA VAL A 120 -4.69 7.68 12.42
C VAL A 120 -5.63 8.52 13.28
N GLU A 121 -6.91 8.63 12.89
CA GLU A 121 -7.94 9.34 13.65
C GLU A 121 -8.16 8.72 15.03
N GLU A 122 -8.22 7.38 15.14
CA GLU A 122 -8.24 6.67 16.43
C GLU A 122 -7.02 7.04 17.32
N ALA A 123 -5.84 7.21 16.72
CA ALA A 123 -4.64 7.59 17.46
C ALA A 123 -4.64 9.06 17.88
N ILE A 124 -5.28 9.95 17.13
CA ILE A 124 -5.51 11.35 17.49
C ILE A 124 -6.52 11.44 18.64
N GLU A 125 -7.66 10.76 18.52
CA GLU A 125 -8.72 10.72 19.53
C GLU A 125 -8.22 10.14 20.87
N GLY A 126 -7.38 9.10 20.79
CA GLY A 126 -6.71 8.50 21.96
C GLY A 126 -5.60 9.36 22.56
N GLY A 127 -5.32 10.55 22.01
CA GLY A 127 -4.27 11.47 22.49
C GLY A 127 -2.83 11.00 22.26
N HIS A 128 -2.64 9.97 21.43
CA HIS A 128 -1.31 9.47 21.06
C HIS A 128 -0.63 10.32 19.98
N LEU A 129 -1.44 10.92 19.11
CA LEU A 129 -1.00 11.85 18.07
C LEU A 129 -1.57 13.24 18.34
N ARG A 130 -0.91 14.27 17.82
CA ARG A 130 -1.33 15.65 18.01
C ARG A 130 -2.73 15.92 17.41
N LYS A 131 -3.52 16.73 18.10
CA LYS A 131 -4.93 17.01 17.73
C LYS A 131 -5.09 17.76 16.40
N ASP A 132 -4.08 18.50 15.97
CA ASP A 132 -4.06 19.27 14.73
C ASP A 132 -3.35 18.53 13.58
N LEU A 133 -3.16 17.22 13.71
CA LEU A 133 -2.60 16.39 12.65
C LEU A 133 -3.61 16.25 11.51
N ASP A 134 -3.15 16.53 10.30
CA ASP A 134 -3.88 16.20 9.08
C ASP A 134 -3.70 14.69 8.81
N ALA A 135 -4.76 13.92 9.04
CA ALA A 135 -4.74 12.47 8.88
C ALA A 135 -4.60 12.05 7.40
N GLU A 136 -5.14 12.84 6.45
CA GLU A 136 -5.01 12.55 5.02
C GLU A 136 -3.58 12.76 4.56
N GLN A 137 -2.94 13.86 4.99
CA GLN A 137 -1.54 14.11 4.70
C GLN A 137 -0.62 13.05 5.31
N PHE A 138 -0.92 12.59 6.55
CA PHE A 138 -0.17 11.49 7.17
C PHE A 138 -0.25 10.20 6.33
N VAL A 139 -1.45 9.83 5.90
CA VAL A 139 -1.67 8.65 5.05
C VAL A 139 -0.96 8.78 3.71
N TRP A 140 -1.00 9.98 3.10
CA TRP A 140 -0.29 10.25 1.85
C TRP A 140 1.23 10.05 2.02
N GLU A 141 1.83 10.60 3.06
CA GLU A 141 3.26 10.43 3.36
C GLU A 141 3.61 8.96 3.65
N LEU A 142 2.81 8.27 4.46
CA LEU A 142 3.02 6.85 4.78
C LEU A 142 2.96 5.96 3.54
N THR A 143 1.97 6.19 2.67
CA THR A 143 1.83 5.48 1.39
C THR A 143 3.01 5.79 0.47
N GLY A 144 3.45 7.07 0.41
CA GLY A 144 4.63 7.47 -0.34
C GLY A 144 5.90 6.75 0.13
N ILE A 145 6.11 6.60 1.45
CA ILE A 145 7.22 5.83 2.01
C ILE A 145 7.12 4.35 1.60
N TYR A 146 5.93 3.77 1.61
CA TYR A 146 5.70 2.38 1.19
C TYR A 146 6.06 2.18 -0.30
N LEU A 147 5.60 3.06 -1.18
CA LEU A 147 5.89 2.98 -2.62
C LEU A 147 7.38 3.20 -2.91
N ALA A 148 8.00 4.17 -2.24
CA ALA A 148 9.44 4.40 -2.34
C ALA A 148 10.25 3.17 -1.86
N HIS A 149 9.83 2.55 -0.74
CA HIS A 149 10.42 1.31 -0.25
C HIS A 149 10.23 0.18 -1.26
N HIS A 150 9.03 0.02 -1.83
CA HIS A 150 8.74 -1.01 -2.83
C HIS A 150 9.67 -0.87 -4.05
N ALA A 151 9.79 0.33 -4.62
CA ALA A 151 10.67 0.62 -5.74
C ALA A 151 12.16 0.37 -5.39
N ALA A 152 12.62 0.87 -4.24
CA ALA A 152 14.00 0.71 -3.79
C ALA A 152 14.36 -0.77 -3.55
N TYR A 153 13.46 -1.53 -2.96
CA TYR A 153 13.68 -2.95 -2.62
C TYR A 153 13.59 -3.85 -3.85
N ARG A 154 12.57 -3.64 -4.71
CA ARG A 154 12.26 -4.56 -5.80
C ARG A 154 13.00 -4.21 -7.11
N PHE A 155 12.98 -2.95 -7.51
CA PHE A 155 13.54 -2.50 -8.77
C PHE A 155 15.03 -2.15 -8.61
N VAL A 156 15.35 -1.25 -7.68
CA VAL A 156 16.73 -0.82 -7.44
C VAL A 156 17.58 -1.90 -6.76
N ARG A 157 16.93 -2.81 -6.01
CA ARG A 157 17.59 -3.86 -5.17
C ARG A 157 18.57 -3.28 -4.15
N SER A 158 18.21 -2.11 -3.60
CA SER A 158 19.01 -1.42 -2.61
C SER A 158 19.10 -2.22 -1.30
N PRO A 159 20.30 -2.50 -0.78
CA PRO A 159 20.46 -3.19 0.51
C PRO A 159 19.94 -2.33 1.68
N ASP A 160 19.88 -1.02 1.51
CA ASP A 160 19.43 -0.06 2.51
C ASP A 160 17.93 0.21 2.51
N ALA A 161 17.15 -0.38 1.60
CA ALA A 161 15.73 -0.05 1.40
C ALA A 161 14.93 -0.12 2.71
N HIS A 162 15.09 -1.20 3.48
CA HIS A 162 14.38 -1.37 4.76
C HIS A 162 14.81 -0.33 5.80
N ARG A 163 16.10 -0.10 5.98
CA ARG A 163 16.64 0.88 6.92
C ARG A 163 16.15 2.29 6.62
N ARG A 164 16.16 2.70 5.35
CA ARG A 164 15.66 4.03 4.92
C ARG A 164 14.17 4.18 5.16
N ALA A 165 13.38 3.15 4.88
CA ALA A 165 11.94 3.16 5.16
C ALA A 165 11.67 3.26 6.66
N SER A 166 12.38 2.51 7.53
CA SER A 166 12.24 2.60 8.98
C SER A 166 12.53 4.01 9.50
N ILE A 167 13.64 4.63 9.07
CA ILE A 167 13.97 6.01 9.45
C ILE A 167 12.88 6.99 9.02
N ALA A 168 12.33 6.85 7.82
CA ALA A 168 11.27 7.72 7.32
C ALA A 168 9.97 7.57 8.11
N ILE A 169 9.59 6.33 8.45
CA ILE A 169 8.41 6.02 9.28
C ILE A 169 8.58 6.58 10.69
N GLU A 170 9.73 6.36 11.33
CA GLU A 170 10.03 6.89 12.65
C GLU A 170 9.92 8.42 12.66
N ALA A 171 10.51 9.10 11.68
CA ALA A 171 10.42 10.55 11.53
C ALA A 171 8.99 11.05 11.30
N LEU A 172 8.17 10.31 10.54
CA LEU A 172 6.76 10.61 10.33
C LEU A 172 5.98 10.52 11.63
N LEU A 173 6.12 9.42 12.37
CA LEU A 173 5.47 9.20 13.67
C LEU A 173 5.92 10.22 14.71
N GLU A 174 7.20 10.55 14.75
CA GLU A 174 7.74 11.55 15.68
C GLU A 174 7.15 12.95 15.42
N ARG A 175 7.06 13.38 14.15
CA ARG A 175 6.41 14.65 13.78
C ARG A 175 4.92 14.64 14.13
N ALA A 176 4.25 13.51 13.98
CA ALA A 176 2.83 13.37 14.29
C ALA A 176 2.54 13.40 15.79
N SER A 177 3.49 12.99 16.64
CA SER A 177 3.34 12.94 18.10
C SER A 177 3.72 14.24 18.79
N ARG A 178 4.55 15.08 18.18
CA ARG A 178 5.03 16.35 18.78
C ARG A 178 3.99 17.45 18.61
N PRO A 179 3.78 18.32 19.63
CA PRO A 179 3.00 19.53 19.47
C PRO A 179 3.57 20.43 18.36
N THR A 180 2.70 20.99 17.53
CA THR A 180 3.14 21.90 16.46
C THR A 180 3.75 23.16 17.05
N ASN A 181 5.05 23.37 16.85
CA ASN A 181 5.68 24.64 17.20
C ASN A 181 5.24 25.69 16.16
N LYS A 182 4.22 26.51 16.51
CA LYS A 182 3.58 27.52 15.63
C LYS A 182 4.57 28.45 14.93
N THR A 183 5.78 28.61 15.46
CA THR A 183 6.83 29.45 14.90
C THR A 183 7.48 28.83 13.64
N ILE A 184 7.64 27.50 13.58
CA ILE A 184 8.23 26.80 12.42
C ILE A 184 7.21 26.74 11.28
N GLY A 185 5.92 26.46 11.58
CA GLY A 185 4.85 26.39 10.58
C GLY A 185 4.66 27.71 9.81
N ARG A 186 4.80 28.89 10.46
CA ARG A 186 4.73 30.20 9.80
C ARG A 186 5.91 30.49 8.86
N ARG A 187 7.07 29.91 9.11
CA ARG A 187 8.27 30.10 8.27
C ARG A 187 8.23 29.25 7.00
N LEU A 188 7.72 28.02 7.09
CA LEU A 188 7.52 27.10 5.95
C LEU A 188 6.33 27.51 5.08
N ALA A 189 5.24 28.04 5.66
CA ALA A 189 4.10 28.54 4.91
C ALA A 189 4.44 29.78 4.05
N ARG A 190 5.51 30.52 4.35
CA ARG A 190 6.02 31.63 3.53
C ARG A 190 6.91 31.19 2.37
N GLN A 191 7.52 30.01 2.45
CA GLN A 191 8.25 29.36 1.35
C GLN A 191 7.35 28.31 0.70
N LYS A 192 6.28 28.74 0.02
CA LYS A 192 5.50 27.84 -0.84
C LYS A 192 6.42 27.30 -1.91
N LEU A 193 6.85 26.03 -1.78
CA LEU A 193 7.35 25.28 -2.91
C LEU A 193 6.23 25.26 -3.97
N SER A 194 6.41 26.01 -5.05
CA SER A 194 5.49 26.02 -6.17
C SER A 194 5.71 24.75 -6.99
N ILE A 195 5.19 23.64 -6.52
CA ILE A 195 5.14 22.38 -7.30
C ILE A 195 4.03 22.47 -8.38
N GLY A 196 3.23 23.55 -8.38
CA GLY A 196 2.07 23.75 -9.25
C GLY A 196 2.35 24.03 -10.72
N LYS A 197 3.56 23.79 -11.26
CA LYS A 197 3.90 24.02 -12.67
C LYS A 197 4.29 22.75 -13.45
N PHE A 198 4.05 21.56 -12.91
CA PHE A 198 4.34 20.31 -13.61
C PHE A 198 3.15 19.69 -14.36
N GLY A 199 2.08 20.47 -14.60
CA GLY A 199 0.89 20.02 -15.34
C GLY A 199 0.53 21.03 -16.43
N LYS A 200 1.18 20.96 -17.58
CA LYS A 200 0.65 21.31 -18.90
C LYS A 200 1.26 20.35 -19.91
#